data_3aa13688f6198adb2fad5d6f0a0cf094
#
_entry.id   3aa13688f6198adb2fad5d6f0a0cf094
#
_cell.length_a   1.000
_cell.length_b   1.000
_cell.length_c   1.000
_cell.angle_alpha   90.00
_cell.angle_beta   90.00
_cell.angle_gamma   90.00
#
_symmetry.space_group_name_H-M   'P 1'
#
loop_
_entity.id
_entity.type
_entity.pdbx_description
1 polymer ?
#
loop_
_entity_poly.entity_id
_entity_poly.type
_entity_poly.pdbx_seq_one_letter_code
_entity_poly.pdbx_strand_id
1 'polypeptide(L)'
;MKKKRIINIIFYIFILWIICFSLFYSEEYIDYFKPKIIKDEKTFKDFNKRHYVSLDMSNAKETRFAFESGTKIYLVKYENTSLIIELKNDTDITKNVKGELKLSNSQINEIKSKIILEEETDIIYEKYFTNANIEKNSEFLKIKFSILCSLLLVTVLIILYNLIRLIF
;
A
#
# COMPACT_ATOMS: atom_id res chain seq x y z
N MET A 1 8.56 35.71 -31.16
CA MET A 1 9.17 35.13 -29.92
C MET A 1 8.18 34.94 -28.77
N LYS A 2 7.39 35.94 -28.37
CA LYS A 2 6.43 35.87 -27.25
C LYS A 2 5.41 34.72 -27.39
N LYS A 3 4.80 34.49 -28.55
CA LYS A 3 3.80 33.42 -28.77
C LYS A 3 4.36 32.01 -28.48
N LYS A 4 5.61 31.72 -28.87
CA LYS A 4 6.26 30.42 -28.61
C LYS A 4 6.47 30.19 -27.08
N ARG A 5 6.80 31.25 -26.34
CA ARG A 5 6.98 31.17 -24.90
C ARG A 5 5.67 30.91 -24.16
N ILE A 6 4.58 31.56 -24.60
CA ILE A 6 3.25 31.31 -24.01
C ILE A 6 2.84 29.85 -24.20
N ILE A 7 3.05 29.29 -25.38
CA ILE A 7 2.74 27.88 -25.67
C ILE A 7 3.56 26.96 -24.75
N ASN A 8 4.86 27.25 -24.57
CA ASN A 8 5.70 26.46 -23.67
C ASN A 8 5.22 26.53 -22.21
N ILE A 9 4.82 27.72 -21.72
CA ILE A 9 4.28 27.86 -20.37
C ILE A 9 3.02 27.02 -20.19
N ILE A 10 2.08 27.07 -21.14
CA ILE A 10 0.85 26.26 -21.09
C ILE A 10 1.18 24.77 -21.07
N PHE A 11 2.15 24.34 -21.87
CA PHE A 11 2.60 22.94 -21.91
C PHE A 11 3.17 22.49 -20.56
N TYR A 12 4.04 23.30 -19.92
CA TYR A 12 4.60 22.96 -18.61
C TYR A 12 3.57 23.02 -17.48
N ILE A 13 2.56 23.90 -17.55
CA ILE A 13 1.44 23.90 -16.61
C ILE A 13 0.64 22.59 -16.73
N PHE A 14 0.46 22.09 -17.96
CA PHE A 14 -0.22 20.82 -18.18
C PHE A 14 0.60 19.64 -17.60
N ILE A 15 1.93 19.61 -17.80
CA ILE A 15 2.81 18.62 -17.18
C ILE A 15 2.73 18.71 -15.65
N LEU A 16 2.79 19.91 -15.09
CA LEU A 16 2.66 20.14 -13.65
C LEU A 16 1.36 19.56 -13.11
N TRP A 17 0.25 19.78 -13.81
CA TRP A 17 -1.05 19.24 -13.46
C TRP A 17 -1.05 17.70 -13.44
N ILE A 18 -0.45 17.04 -14.43
CA ILE A 18 -0.33 15.58 -14.50
C ILE A 18 0.49 15.06 -13.31
N ILE A 19 1.63 15.70 -12.98
CA ILE A 19 2.49 15.31 -11.85
C ILE A 19 1.72 15.45 -10.53
N CYS A 20 1.05 16.59 -10.31
CA CYS A 20 0.24 16.82 -9.11
C CYS A 20 -0.89 15.79 -9.01
N PHE A 21 -1.60 15.54 -10.12
CA PHE A 21 -2.65 14.53 -10.15
C PHE A 21 -2.11 13.16 -9.77
N SER A 22 -0.95 12.76 -10.33
CA SER A 22 -0.30 11.48 -9.99
C SER A 22 0.10 11.38 -8.52
N LEU A 23 0.54 12.48 -7.89
CA LEU A 23 0.94 12.50 -6.48
C LEU A 23 -0.25 12.48 -5.52
N PHE A 24 -1.27 13.28 -5.80
CA PHE A 24 -2.36 13.52 -4.86
C PHE A 24 -3.54 12.55 -5.01
N TYR A 25 -3.72 11.95 -6.19
CA TYR A 25 -4.80 11.00 -6.45
C TYR A 25 -4.37 9.54 -6.50
N SER A 26 -3.10 9.24 -6.24
CA SER A 26 -2.65 7.86 -6.09
C SER A 26 -3.07 7.35 -4.71
N GLU A 27 -4.14 6.55 -4.64
CA GLU A 27 -4.58 5.86 -3.42
C GLU A 27 -3.42 5.11 -2.75
N GLU A 28 -2.49 4.59 -3.54
CA GLU A 28 -1.33 3.86 -3.09
C GLU A 28 -0.40 4.69 -2.19
N TYR A 29 -0.20 6.00 -2.52
CA TYR A 29 0.59 6.90 -1.66
C TYR A 29 -0.17 7.28 -0.40
N ILE A 30 -1.46 7.58 -0.53
CA ILE A 30 -2.29 7.96 0.61
C ILE A 30 -2.33 6.81 1.62
N ASP A 31 -2.61 5.61 1.16
CA ASP A 31 -2.70 4.42 2.01
C ASP A 31 -1.33 4.06 2.64
N TYR A 32 -0.23 4.28 1.93
CA TYR A 32 1.10 4.05 2.48
C TYR A 32 1.44 5.01 3.64
N PHE A 33 1.19 6.31 3.47
CA PHE A 33 1.49 7.31 4.50
C PHE A 33 0.49 7.32 5.64
N LYS A 34 -0.78 7.02 5.36
CA LYS A 34 -1.87 6.95 6.34
C LYS A 34 -2.65 5.64 6.16
N PRO A 35 -2.04 4.49 6.54
CA PRO A 35 -2.69 3.21 6.37
C PRO A 35 -3.99 3.16 7.18
N LYS A 36 -5.04 2.69 6.53
CA LYS A 36 -6.33 2.48 7.21
C LYS A 36 -6.19 1.36 8.22
N ILE A 37 -6.79 1.55 9.40
CA ILE A 37 -6.77 0.54 10.45
C ILE A 37 -7.93 -0.42 10.22
N ILE A 38 -7.62 -1.71 10.16
CA ILE A 38 -8.62 -2.77 10.10
C ILE A 38 -8.97 -3.15 11.53
N LYS A 39 -10.24 -2.96 11.88
CA LYS A 39 -10.77 -3.28 13.22
C LYS A 39 -11.89 -4.33 13.17
N ASP A 40 -12.57 -4.47 12.05
CA ASP A 40 -13.75 -5.31 11.90
C ASP A 40 -13.90 -5.88 10.49
N GLU A 41 -14.83 -6.81 10.33
CA GLU A 41 -15.13 -7.46 9.06
C GLU A 41 -15.60 -6.48 7.98
N LYS A 42 -16.35 -5.45 8.36
CA LYS A 42 -16.88 -4.45 7.42
C LYS A 42 -15.73 -3.69 6.75
N THR A 43 -14.72 -3.31 7.54
CA THR A 43 -13.52 -2.64 7.03
C THR A 43 -12.77 -3.48 6.00
N PHE A 44 -12.83 -4.82 6.11
CA PHE A 44 -12.27 -5.73 5.11
C PHE A 44 -12.98 -5.72 3.79
N LYS A 45 -14.32 -5.73 3.82
CA LYS A 45 -15.16 -5.82 2.62
C LYS A 45 -15.00 -4.60 1.73
N ASP A 46 -14.68 -3.45 2.32
CA ASP A 46 -14.50 -2.18 1.60
C ASP A 46 -13.21 -2.15 0.76
N PHE A 47 -12.27 -3.09 0.97
CA PHE A 47 -11.02 -3.14 0.23
C PHE A 47 -11.08 -4.10 -0.97
N ASN A 48 -11.42 -3.57 -2.15
CA ASN A 48 -11.46 -4.37 -3.39
C ASN A 48 -10.10 -4.53 -4.09
N LYS A 49 -9.13 -3.66 -3.78
CA LYS A 49 -7.80 -3.63 -4.40
C LYS A 49 -6.70 -3.89 -3.36
N ARG A 50 -5.47 -3.99 -3.83
CA ARG A 50 -4.28 -4.03 -2.97
C ARG A 50 -4.15 -2.71 -2.22
N HIS A 51 -4.15 -2.76 -0.89
CA HIS A 51 -4.05 -1.60 -0.02
C HIS A 51 -2.99 -1.80 1.06
N TYR A 52 -2.33 -0.70 1.44
CA TYR A 52 -1.56 -0.65 2.67
C TYR A 52 -2.52 -0.41 3.84
N VAL A 53 -2.44 -1.27 4.83
CA VAL A 53 -3.31 -1.23 6.00
C VAL A 53 -2.52 -1.41 7.27
N SER A 54 -3.11 -1.02 8.39
CA SER A 54 -2.61 -1.30 9.73
C SER A 54 -3.57 -2.25 10.41
N LEU A 55 -3.04 -3.33 10.97
CA LEU A 55 -3.82 -4.38 11.58
C LEU A 55 -3.53 -4.44 13.08
N ASP A 56 -4.59 -4.47 13.89
CA ASP A 56 -4.49 -4.75 15.32
C ASP A 56 -4.26 -6.25 15.52
N MET A 57 -3.14 -6.58 16.15
CA MET A 57 -2.71 -7.96 16.39
C MET A 57 -3.09 -8.50 17.77
N SER A 58 -3.85 -7.75 18.57
CA SER A 58 -4.19 -8.13 19.95
C SER A 58 -4.89 -9.49 20.06
N ASN A 59 -5.65 -9.88 19.04
CA ASN A 59 -6.38 -11.13 18.96
C ASN A 59 -5.74 -12.15 17.99
N ALA A 60 -4.48 -11.92 17.61
CA ALA A 60 -3.78 -12.81 16.69
C ALA A 60 -3.32 -14.09 17.39
N LYS A 61 -3.65 -15.23 16.79
CA LYS A 61 -3.19 -16.57 17.23
C LYS A 61 -2.14 -17.05 16.24
N GLU A 62 -0.95 -17.39 16.72
CA GLU A 62 0.09 -18.02 15.89
C GLU A 62 -0.38 -19.44 15.53
N THR A 63 -0.26 -19.77 14.25
CA THR A 63 -0.52 -21.13 13.76
C THR A 63 0.78 -21.92 13.69
N ARG A 64 0.68 -23.24 13.50
CA ARG A 64 1.86 -24.09 13.29
C ARG A 64 2.41 -24.00 11.84
N PHE A 65 1.75 -23.25 10.97
CA PHE A 65 2.14 -23.11 9.58
C PHE A 65 3.15 -21.98 9.41
N ALA A 66 4.11 -22.19 8.53
CA ALA A 66 5.09 -21.19 8.12
C ALA A 66 5.36 -21.34 6.62
N PHE A 67 5.80 -20.26 5.98
CA PHE A 67 6.38 -20.35 4.64
C PHE A 67 7.88 -20.61 4.70
N GLU A 68 8.43 -21.19 3.63
CA GLU A 68 9.87 -21.39 3.48
C GLU A 68 10.67 -20.07 3.50
N SER A 69 10.00 -18.95 3.26
CA SER A 69 10.57 -17.59 3.28
C SER A 69 10.95 -17.05 4.67
N GLY A 70 10.80 -17.84 5.74
CA GLY A 70 11.09 -17.37 7.11
C GLY A 70 10.01 -16.45 7.66
N THR A 71 8.76 -16.62 7.24
CA THR A 71 7.59 -15.93 7.77
C THR A 71 6.74 -16.87 8.61
N LYS A 72 6.02 -16.30 9.59
CA LYS A 72 5.05 -17.02 10.42
C LYS A 72 3.65 -16.67 9.97
N ILE A 73 2.74 -17.62 10.14
CA ILE A 73 1.32 -17.46 9.85
C ILE A 73 0.53 -17.29 11.14
N TYR A 74 -0.26 -16.24 11.18
CA TYR A 74 -1.19 -15.95 12.26
C TYR A 74 -2.62 -15.96 11.73
N LEU A 75 -3.56 -16.19 12.63
CA LEU A 75 -4.99 -16.00 12.39
C LEU A 75 -5.50 -14.89 13.31
N VAL A 76 -6.20 -13.93 12.73
CA VAL A 76 -7.01 -12.98 13.48
C VAL A 76 -8.48 -13.28 13.21
N LYS A 77 -9.23 -13.50 14.28
CA LYS A 77 -10.66 -13.80 14.20
C LYS A 77 -11.48 -12.52 14.34
N TYR A 78 -12.39 -12.29 13.41
CA TYR A 78 -13.37 -11.21 13.43
C TYR A 78 -14.76 -11.83 13.37
N GLU A 79 -15.54 -11.74 14.44
CA GLU A 79 -16.91 -12.28 14.54
C GLU A 79 -17.10 -13.64 13.85
N ASN A 80 -17.46 -13.61 12.55
CA ASN A 80 -17.76 -14.79 11.75
C ASN A 80 -16.69 -15.16 10.72
N THR A 81 -15.58 -14.39 10.64
CA THR A 81 -14.54 -14.61 9.65
C THR A 81 -13.15 -14.56 10.26
N SER A 82 -12.23 -15.32 9.68
CA SER A 82 -10.83 -15.32 10.08
C SER A 82 -9.95 -14.79 8.94
N LEU A 83 -8.98 -13.95 9.28
CA LEU A 83 -7.98 -13.45 8.37
C LEU A 83 -6.67 -14.18 8.55
N ILE A 84 -6.10 -14.66 7.45
CA ILE A 84 -4.73 -15.16 7.43
C ILE A 84 -3.77 -13.98 7.39
N ILE A 85 -2.76 -14.03 8.25
CA ILE A 85 -1.72 -13.02 8.38
C ILE A 85 -0.37 -13.68 8.23
N GLU A 86 0.40 -13.22 7.26
CA GLU A 86 1.78 -13.60 7.04
C GLU A 86 2.71 -12.52 7.59
N LEU A 87 3.53 -12.83 8.57
CA LEU A 87 4.48 -11.88 9.16
C LEU A 87 5.90 -12.39 9.09
N LYS A 88 6.86 -11.46 8.94
CA LYS A 88 8.27 -11.73 9.19
C LYS A 88 8.49 -12.18 10.64
N ASN A 89 9.45 -13.09 10.84
CA ASN A 89 9.73 -13.66 12.17
C ASN A 89 10.14 -12.62 13.23
N ASP A 90 10.67 -11.49 12.82
CA ASP A 90 11.13 -10.38 13.66
C ASP A 90 10.06 -9.30 13.91
N THR A 91 8.82 -9.52 13.45
CA THR A 91 7.74 -8.53 13.59
C THR A 91 7.26 -8.46 15.04
N ASP A 92 7.26 -7.25 15.61
CA ASP A 92 6.66 -6.98 16.91
C ASP A 92 5.12 -7.00 16.81
N ILE A 93 4.51 -8.05 17.31
CA ILE A 93 3.05 -8.26 17.30
C ILE A 93 2.31 -7.56 18.44
N THR A 94 3.02 -6.92 19.37
CA THR A 94 2.39 -6.20 20.49
C THR A 94 1.77 -4.87 20.09
N LYS A 95 2.02 -4.44 18.86
CA LYS A 95 1.54 -3.18 18.27
C LYS A 95 0.75 -3.43 16.99
N ASN A 96 0.10 -2.37 16.52
CA ASN A 96 -0.49 -2.41 15.18
C ASN A 96 0.60 -2.65 14.13
N VAL A 97 0.44 -3.71 13.36
CA VAL A 97 1.37 -4.08 12.29
C VAL A 97 0.91 -3.45 10.98
N LYS A 98 1.84 -2.79 10.28
CA LYS A 98 1.60 -2.28 8.91
C LYS A 98 1.93 -3.36 7.89
N GLY A 99 1.10 -3.47 6.88
CA GLY A 99 1.27 -4.45 5.81
C GLY A 99 0.35 -4.17 4.62
N GLU A 100 0.26 -5.15 3.75
CA GLU A 100 -0.56 -5.11 2.55
C GLU A 100 -1.65 -6.17 2.63
N LEU A 101 -2.86 -5.81 2.20
CA LEU A 101 -3.91 -6.79 1.87
C LEU A 101 -3.72 -7.26 0.43
N LYS A 102 -3.62 -8.55 0.23
CA LYS A 102 -3.47 -9.21 -1.08
C LYS A 102 -4.55 -10.27 -1.28
N LEU A 103 -4.88 -10.52 -2.53
CA LEU A 103 -5.68 -11.70 -2.88
C LEU A 103 -4.88 -12.98 -2.62
N SER A 104 -5.56 -14.00 -2.12
CA SER A 104 -4.96 -15.31 -1.87
C SER A 104 -4.35 -15.89 -3.16
N ASN A 105 -3.15 -16.43 -3.03
CA ASN A 105 -2.45 -17.19 -4.08
C ASN A 105 -2.58 -18.70 -3.82
N SER A 106 -1.99 -19.53 -4.67
CA SER A 106 -2.03 -20.99 -4.52
C SER A 106 -1.48 -21.48 -3.19
N GLN A 107 -0.37 -20.91 -2.71
CA GLN A 107 0.26 -21.28 -1.44
C GLN A 107 -0.63 -20.91 -0.25
N ILE A 108 -1.20 -19.69 -0.27
CA ILE A 108 -2.16 -19.25 0.77
C ILE A 108 -3.41 -20.14 0.75
N ASN A 109 -3.90 -20.53 -0.43
CA ASN A 109 -5.07 -21.39 -0.53
C ASN A 109 -4.80 -22.80 0.01
N GLU A 110 -3.60 -23.34 -0.17
CA GLU A 110 -3.18 -24.61 0.42
C GLU A 110 -3.14 -24.53 1.96
N ILE A 111 -2.53 -23.48 2.51
CA ILE A 111 -2.49 -23.24 3.96
C ILE A 111 -3.91 -23.05 4.51
N LYS A 112 -4.76 -22.29 3.80
CA LYS A 112 -6.15 -22.08 4.14
C LYS A 112 -6.92 -23.40 4.29
N SER A 113 -6.75 -24.32 3.34
CA SER A 113 -7.39 -25.64 3.40
C SER A 113 -6.93 -26.44 4.62
N LYS A 114 -5.63 -26.39 4.95
CA LYS A 114 -5.07 -27.06 6.13
C LYS A 114 -5.60 -26.46 7.44
N ILE A 115 -5.67 -25.12 7.53
CA ILE A 115 -6.19 -24.41 8.71
C ILE A 115 -7.67 -24.73 8.95
N ILE A 116 -8.49 -24.75 7.89
CA ILE A 116 -9.93 -25.09 8.00
C ILE A 116 -10.10 -26.50 8.57
N LEU A 117 -9.27 -27.44 8.13
CA LEU A 117 -9.35 -28.83 8.61
C LEU A 117 -8.89 -29.01 10.06
N GLU A 118 -7.98 -28.19 10.54
CA GLU A 118 -7.32 -28.40 11.84
C GLU A 118 -7.88 -27.52 12.95
N GLU A 119 -8.33 -26.30 12.63
CA GLU A 119 -8.77 -25.32 13.62
C GLU A 119 -10.32 -25.16 13.65
N GLU A 120 -11.06 -25.99 12.89
CA GLU A 120 -12.55 -25.95 12.78
C GLU A 120 -13.09 -24.52 12.51
N THR A 121 -12.34 -23.75 11.70
CA THR A 121 -12.71 -22.37 11.38
C THR A 121 -13.59 -22.34 10.13
N ASP A 122 -14.86 -21.95 10.29
CA ASP A 122 -15.85 -22.06 9.22
C ASP A 122 -15.62 -21.14 8.03
N ILE A 123 -15.06 -19.96 8.23
CA ILE A 123 -14.92 -18.97 7.15
C ILE A 123 -13.55 -18.29 7.22
N ILE A 124 -12.74 -18.49 6.18
CA ILE A 124 -11.49 -17.74 5.97
C ILE A 124 -11.64 -16.79 4.79
N TYR A 125 -11.20 -15.56 4.98
CA TYR A 125 -11.32 -14.52 3.96
C TYR A 125 -10.52 -14.86 2.68
N GLU A 126 -10.98 -14.39 1.51
CA GLU A 126 -10.27 -14.56 0.24
C GLU A 126 -8.97 -13.75 0.15
N LYS A 127 -8.83 -12.73 0.99
CA LYS A 127 -7.64 -11.90 1.09
C LYS A 127 -6.80 -12.35 2.28
N TYR A 128 -5.52 -12.12 2.20
CA TYR A 128 -4.60 -12.28 3.32
C TYR A 128 -3.81 -11.00 3.54
N PHE A 129 -3.35 -10.81 4.77
CA PHE A 129 -2.47 -9.70 5.12
C PHE A 129 -1.01 -10.19 5.13
N THR A 130 -0.09 -9.35 4.63
CA THR A 130 1.35 -9.67 4.69
C THR A 130 2.19 -8.42 4.91
N ASN A 131 3.25 -8.56 5.71
CA ASN A 131 4.31 -7.57 5.82
C ASN A 131 5.63 -8.04 5.19
N ALA A 132 5.67 -9.23 4.60
CA ALA A 132 6.89 -9.86 4.11
C ALA A 132 7.71 -8.98 3.15
N ASN A 133 7.03 -8.22 2.28
CA ASN A 133 7.66 -7.37 1.28
C ASN A 133 7.47 -5.86 1.51
N ILE A 134 6.98 -5.47 2.70
CA ILE A 134 6.59 -4.07 2.94
C ILE A 134 7.78 -3.11 2.82
N GLU A 135 8.96 -3.50 3.29
CA GLU A 135 10.16 -2.66 3.23
C GLU A 135 10.58 -2.41 1.79
N LYS A 136 10.68 -3.46 0.98
CA LYS A 136 11.03 -3.36 -0.43
C LYS A 136 10.03 -2.52 -1.22
N ASN A 137 8.74 -2.74 -0.98
CA ASN A 137 7.67 -1.98 -1.61
C ASN A 137 7.67 -0.52 -1.13
N SER A 138 7.98 -0.29 0.15
CA SER A 138 8.08 1.04 0.73
C SER A 138 9.25 1.84 0.16
N GLU A 139 10.41 1.21 -0.04
CA GLU A 139 11.57 1.85 -0.67
C GLU A 139 11.25 2.24 -2.12
N PHE A 140 10.63 1.34 -2.87
CA PHE A 140 10.20 1.64 -4.24
C PHE A 140 9.23 2.83 -4.29
N LEU A 141 8.24 2.87 -3.39
CA LEU A 141 7.30 4.00 -3.28
C LEU A 141 8.01 5.31 -2.90
N LYS A 142 8.95 5.27 -1.95
CA LYS A 142 9.75 6.45 -1.57
C LYS A 142 10.58 6.97 -2.73
N ILE A 143 11.23 6.08 -3.49
CA ILE A 143 12.01 6.46 -4.68
C ILE A 143 11.10 7.09 -5.73
N LYS A 144 9.97 6.45 -6.04
CA LYS A 144 8.98 6.96 -7.01
C LYS A 144 8.45 8.34 -6.58
N PHE A 145 8.12 8.51 -5.29
CA PHE A 145 7.68 9.79 -4.74
C PHE A 145 8.76 10.86 -4.84
N SER A 146 10.02 10.54 -4.51
CA SER A 146 11.16 11.46 -4.62
C SER A 146 11.39 11.92 -6.05
N ILE A 147 11.30 11.00 -7.03
CA ILE A 147 11.41 11.33 -8.46
C ILE A 147 10.30 12.29 -8.88
N LEU A 148 9.05 12.00 -8.50
CA LEU A 148 7.91 12.87 -8.83
C LEU A 148 8.04 14.25 -8.20
N CYS A 149 8.48 14.36 -6.96
CA CYS A 149 8.76 15.64 -6.28
C CYS A 149 9.87 16.43 -6.99
N SER A 150 10.94 15.75 -7.41
CA SER A 150 12.03 16.37 -8.15
C SER A 150 11.57 16.90 -9.52
N LEU A 151 10.78 16.12 -10.25
CA LEU A 151 10.18 16.56 -11.53
C LEU A 151 9.25 17.76 -11.33
N LEU A 152 8.46 17.77 -10.27
CA LEU A 152 7.60 18.89 -9.90
C LEU A 152 8.42 20.16 -9.69
N LEU A 153 9.49 20.08 -8.90
CA LEU A 153 10.38 21.22 -8.63
C LEU A 153 10.99 21.77 -9.93
N VAL A 154 11.56 20.90 -10.76
CA VAL A 154 12.16 21.29 -12.05
C VAL A 154 11.12 21.97 -12.95
N THR A 155 9.93 21.40 -13.04
CA THR A 155 8.85 21.96 -13.88
C THR A 155 8.44 23.35 -13.39
N VAL A 156 8.32 23.57 -12.10
CA VAL A 156 8.02 24.89 -11.50
C VAL A 156 9.12 25.89 -11.84
N LEU A 157 10.39 25.50 -11.71
CA LEU A 157 11.53 26.40 -12.04
C LEU A 157 11.54 26.79 -13.52
N ILE A 158 11.22 25.86 -14.43
CA ILE A 158 11.10 26.15 -15.88
C ILE A 158 9.96 27.13 -16.14
N ILE A 159 8.83 26.95 -15.50
CA ILE A 159 7.68 27.87 -15.63
C ILE A 159 8.09 29.28 -15.15
N LEU A 160 8.67 29.39 -13.97
CA LEU A 160 9.12 30.67 -13.40
C LEU A 160 10.14 31.36 -14.32
N TYR A 161 11.14 30.63 -14.81
CA TYR A 161 12.10 31.16 -15.76
C TYR A 161 11.45 31.71 -17.03
N ASN A 162 10.49 30.99 -17.63
CA ASN A 162 9.80 31.44 -18.81
C ASN A 162 8.91 32.64 -18.53
N LEU A 163 8.27 32.72 -17.36
CA LEU A 163 7.47 33.87 -16.92
C LEU A 163 8.33 35.12 -16.77
N ILE A 164 9.46 35.02 -16.07
CA ILE A 164 10.40 36.14 -15.93
C ILE A 164 10.83 36.66 -17.30
N ARG A 165 11.23 35.78 -18.22
CA ARG A 165 11.61 36.16 -19.58
C ARG A 165 10.46 36.67 -20.47
N LEU A 166 9.24 36.50 -20.05
CA LEU A 166 8.06 37.08 -20.73
C LEU A 166 7.81 38.50 -20.29
N ILE A 167 8.13 38.84 -19.03
CA ILE A 167 7.93 40.15 -18.40
C ILE A 167 9.09 41.10 -18.80
N PHE A 168 10.31 40.62 -18.75
CA PHE A 168 11.51 41.35 -19.13
C PHE A 168 11.98 40.94 -20.54
#